data_88575701edde50ca6a869043d0a98fa5
#
_entry.id   88575701edde50ca6a869043d0a98fa5
#
_cell.length_a   1.000
_cell.length_b   1.000
_cell.length_c   1.000
_cell.angle_alpha   90.00
_cell.angle_beta   90.00
_cell.angle_gamma   90.00
#
_symmetry.space_group_name_H-M   'P 1'
#
loop_
_entity.id
_entity.type
_entity.pdbx_description
1 polymer ?
#
loop_
_entity_poly.entity_id
_entity_poly.type
_entity_poly.pdbx_seq_one_letter_code
_entity_poly.pdbx_strand_id
1 'polypeptide(L)'
;MEQIDTITIDSETETVPTGFIAVRSFYILSNSTKYPLEYITPHNLFEIRGGSRTGRPRSYTIEADNETEQFRFGPSPDTTYTGYLSYYKNLEPLSSSSANSSNYILTNHPGIYLYGSLYHASNFIGGIDPEQKQNWLQMYIAALERCENNDKQDNYGGAPVVQRTDVQTDLSFYRRK
;
A
#
# COMPACT_ATOMS: atom_id res chain seq x y z
N MET A 1 3.87 -2.91 -3.71
CA MET A 1 3.55 -4.36 -3.61
C MET A 1 2.71 -4.59 -2.37
N GLU A 2 1.65 -5.37 -2.45
CA GLU A 2 0.81 -5.72 -1.30
C GLU A 2 1.47 -6.81 -0.48
N GLN A 3 1.43 -6.68 0.85
CA GLN A 3 1.90 -7.68 1.80
C GLN A 3 0.89 -7.82 2.95
N ILE A 4 0.82 -9.02 3.51
CA ILE A 4 -0.01 -9.33 4.69
C ILE A 4 0.91 -9.81 5.78
N ASP A 5 0.88 -9.12 6.91
CA ASP A 5 1.65 -9.49 8.11
C ASP A 5 0.72 -9.60 9.33
N THR A 6 1.17 -10.37 10.31
CA THR A 6 0.55 -10.42 11.63
C THR A 6 1.35 -9.57 12.60
N ILE A 7 0.63 -8.73 13.36
CA ILE A 7 1.22 -7.84 14.36
C ILE A 7 0.64 -8.23 15.73
N THR A 8 1.49 -8.34 16.72
CA THR A 8 1.06 -8.48 18.12
C THR A 8 0.69 -7.11 18.64
N ILE A 9 -0.51 -6.95 19.16
CA ILE A 9 -1.02 -5.70 19.71
C ILE A 9 -1.21 -5.93 21.21
N ASP A 10 -0.23 -5.58 22.01
CA ASP A 10 -0.22 -5.72 23.46
C ASP A 10 0.04 -4.41 24.18
N SER A 11 0.42 -3.39 23.45
CA SER A 11 0.67 -2.05 23.96
C SER A 11 -0.15 -1.00 23.22
N GLU A 12 -0.14 0.22 23.73
CA GLU A 12 -0.79 1.37 23.10
C GLU A 12 -0.22 1.68 21.73
N THR A 13 1.07 1.46 21.54
CA THR A 13 1.81 1.75 20.31
C THR A 13 2.57 0.51 19.85
N GLU A 14 2.56 0.28 18.54
CA GLU A 14 3.32 -0.79 17.88
C GLU A 14 4.03 -0.25 16.65
N THR A 15 5.26 -0.68 16.44
CA THR A 15 6.04 -0.24 15.28
C THR A 15 5.42 -0.73 13.97
N VAL A 16 5.43 0.12 12.93
CA VAL A 16 5.02 -0.32 11.60
C VAL A 16 6.06 -1.26 10.99
N PRO A 17 5.66 -2.19 10.10
CA PRO A 17 6.60 -3.06 9.40
C PRO A 17 7.61 -2.28 8.55
N THR A 18 8.81 -2.82 8.40
CA THR A 18 9.85 -2.22 7.55
C THR A 18 9.39 -2.07 6.12
N GLY A 19 9.59 -0.87 5.56
CA GLY A 19 9.19 -0.54 4.19
C GLY A 19 7.69 -0.28 4.04
N PHE A 20 6.96 -0.09 5.13
CA PHE A 20 5.55 0.30 5.12
C PHE A 20 5.33 1.60 4.32
N ILE A 21 4.24 1.65 3.54
CA ILE A 21 3.81 2.83 2.80
C ILE A 21 2.42 3.26 3.26
N ALA A 22 1.44 2.34 3.22
CA ALA A 22 0.06 2.66 3.55
C ALA A 22 -0.73 1.40 3.91
N VAL A 23 -1.67 1.53 4.82
CA VAL A 23 -2.60 0.46 5.19
C VAL A 23 -3.64 0.27 4.09
N ARG A 24 -3.88 -0.97 3.70
CA ARG A 24 -5.01 -1.37 2.84
C ARG A 24 -6.18 -1.88 3.68
N SER A 25 -5.89 -2.77 4.63
CA SER A 25 -6.88 -3.24 5.60
C SER A 25 -6.20 -3.64 6.90
N PHE A 26 -6.86 -3.38 8.01
CA PHE A 26 -6.37 -3.77 9.32
C PHE A 26 -7.53 -4.31 10.16
N TYR A 27 -7.37 -5.50 10.72
CA TYR A 27 -8.37 -6.10 11.61
C TYR A 27 -7.71 -6.92 12.72
N ILE A 28 -8.42 -7.07 13.83
CA ILE A 28 -8.03 -7.91 14.95
C ILE A 28 -8.85 -9.19 14.91
N LEU A 29 -8.23 -10.33 15.22
CA LEU A 29 -8.92 -11.58 15.47
C LEU A 29 -9.12 -11.75 16.98
N SER A 30 -10.38 -11.86 17.41
CA SER A 30 -10.72 -12.17 18.79
C SER A 30 -11.86 -13.19 18.80
N ASN A 31 -11.69 -14.28 19.53
CA ASN A 31 -12.66 -15.39 19.60
C ASN A 31 -13.14 -15.84 18.20
N SER A 32 -12.21 -16.03 17.27
CA SER A 32 -12.49 -16.41 15.87
C SER A 32 -13.33 -15.39 15.06
N THR A 33 -13.58 -14.21 15.61
CA THR A 33 -14.31 -13.13 14.95
C THR A 33 -13.34 -12.04 14.52
N LYS A 34 -13.48 -11.57 13.28
CA LYS A 34 -12.69 -10.47 12.72
C LYS A 34 -13.34 -9.14 13.08
N TYR A 35 -12.56 -8.26 13.70
CA TYR A 35 -12.98 -6.90 14.05
C TYR A 35 -12.12 -5.91 13.27
N PRO A 36 -12.67 -5.19 12.29
CA PRO A 36 -11.93 -4.18 11.56
C PRO A 36 -11.50 -3.05 12.49
N LEU A 37 -10.28 -2.55 12.27
CA LEU A 37 -9.77 -1.33 12.89
C LEU A 37 -9.99 -0.16 11.93
N GLU A 38 -10.55 0.92 12.43
CA GLU A 38 -10.80 2.14 11.67
C GLU A 38 -9.65 3.13 11.85
N TYR A 39 -9.16 3.68 10.71
CA TYR A 39 -8.21 4.78 10.78
C TYR A 39 -8.92 6.06 11.23
N ILE A 40 -8.38 6.72 12.22
CA ILE A 40 -8.83 8.03 12.68
C ILE A 40 -7.64 8.97 12.84
N THR A 41 -7.91 10.29 12.79
CA THR A 41 -6.85 11.28 12.99
C THR A 41 -6.34 11.25 14.44
N PRO A 42 -5.08 11.64 14.69
CA PRO A 42 -4.51 11.66 16.05
C PRO A 42 -5.39 12.46 17.03
N HIS A 43 -5.93 13.60 16.59
CA HIS A 43 -6.82 14.43 17.41
C HIS A 43 -8.06 13.65 17.88
N ASN A 44 -8.75 13.00 16.96
CA ASN A 44 -9.95 12.21 17.29
C ASN A 44 -9.62 11.00 18.17
N LEU A 45 -8.43 10.41 17.99
CA LEU A 45 -7.98 9.31 18.84
C LEU A 45 -7.85 9.77 20.30
N PHE A 46 -7.29 10.97 20.55
CA PHE A 46 -7.19 11.54 21.88
C PHE A 46 -8.57 11.79 22.52
N GLU A 47 -9.54 12.29 21.75
CA GLU A 47 -10.91 12.49 22.24
C GLU A 47 -11.59 11.17 22.64
N ILE A 48 -11.49 10.14 21.81
CA ILE A 48 -12.06 8.81 22.11
C ILE A 48 -11.38 8.17 23.33
N ARG A 49 -10.10 8.40 23.50
CA ARG A 49 -9.33 7.88 24.63
C ARG A 49 -9.71 8.54 25.97
N GLY A 50 -10.12 9.81 25.98
CA GLY A 50 -10.70 10.56 27.11
C GLY A 50 -10.31 10.11 28.53
N GLY A 51 -9.01 9.86 28.77
CA GLY A 51 -8.47 9.17 29.94
C GLY A 51 -7.99 7.74 29.59
N SER A 52 -7.32 7.07 30.53
CA SER A 52 -6.69 5.75 30.38
C SER A 52 -7.74 4.63 30.20
N ARG A 53 -8.53 4.66 29.15
CA ARG A 53 -9.47 3.57 28.84
C ARG A 53 -8.71 2.43 28.19
N THR A 54 -8.79 1.26 28.81
CA THR A 54 -8.32 0.00 28.23
C THR A 54 -9.48 -0.82 27.71
N GLY A 55 -9.23 -1.60 26.67
CA GLY A 55 -10.23 -2.46 26.06
C GLY A 55 -9.77 -2.96 24.69
N ARG A 56 -10.63 -3.71 24.01
CA ARG A 56 -10.32 -4.12 22.63
C ARG A 56 -10.17 -2.90 21.74
N PRO A 57 -9.03 -2.74 21.04
CA PRO A 57 -8.83 -1.67 20.06
C PRO A 57 -9.92 -1.68 18.97
N ARG A 58 -10.39 -0.50 18.59
CA ARG A 58 -11.38 -0.30 17.52
C ARG A 58 -10.87 0.64 16.44
N SER A 59 -9.94 1.51 16.81
CA SER A 59 -9.40 2.52 15.92
C SER A 59 -7.88 2.56 16.06
N TYR A 60 -7.24 3.07 15.05
CA TYR A 60 -5.80 3.31 15.06
C TYR A 60 -5.48 4.62 14.36
N THR A 61 -4.32 5.17 14.66
CA THR A 61 -3.68 6.23 13.89
C THR A 61 -2.22 5.87 13.62
N ILE A 62 -1.57 6.60 12.75
CA ILE A 62 -0.14 6.46 12.47
C ILE A 62 0.52 7.75 12.93
N GLU A 63 1.52 7.62 13.77
CA GLU A 63 2.30 8.73 14.31
C GLU A 63 3.78 8.43 14.15
N ALA A 64 4.60 9.46 14.04
CA ALA A 64 6.05 9.33 14.07
C ALA A 64 6.58 9.72 15.45
N ASP A 65 7.34 8.84 16.07
CA ASP A 65 8.10 9.11 17.28
C ASP A 65 9.58 8.88 16.98
N ASN A 66 10.39 9.94 17.16
CA ASN A 66 11.85 9.91 16.91
C ASN A 66 12.22 9.27 15.55
N GLU A 67 11.59 9.74 14.45
CA GLU A 67 11.79 9.25 13.08
C GLU A 67 11.29 7.82 12.82
N THR A 68 10.65 7.18 13.80
CA THR A 68 10.08 5.85 13.66
C THR A 68 8.55 5.96 13.59
N GLU A 69 7.98 5.49 12.49
CA GLU A 69 6.52 5.40 12.37
C GLU A 69 5.97 4.27 13.24
N GLN A 70 4.85 4.54 13.90
CA GLN A 70 4.18 3.57 14.75
C GLN A 70 2.66 3.70 14.67
N PHE A 71 1.99 2.58 14.81
CA PHE A 71 0.56 2.55 15.04
C PHE A 71 0.27 2.94 16.48
N ARG A 72 -0.73 3.78 16.70
CA ARG A 72 -1.28 4.03 18.02
C ARG A 72 -2.74 3.59 18.03
N PHE A 73 -3.14 2.84 19.04
CA PHE A 73 -4.45 2.21 19.12
C PHE A 73 -5.38 2.91 20.12
N GLY A 74 -6.67 2.89 19.80
CA GLY A 74 -7.72 3.40 20.67
C GLY A 74 -8.93 2.46 20.75
N PRO A 75 -9.37 2.09 21.97
CA PRO A 75 -8.70 2.21 23.27
C PRO A 75 -7.38 1.42 23.35
N SER A 76 -6.57 1.67 24.41
CA SER A 76 -5.37 0.88 24.65
C SER A 76 -5.75 -0.59 24.89
N PRO A 77 -4.99 -1.57 24.41
CA PRO A 77 -5.30 -2.99 24.58
C PRO A 77 -5.43 -3.35 26.05
N ASP A 78 -6.44 -4.14 26.40
CA ASP A 78 -6.64 -4.72 27.73
C ASP A 78 -6.02 -6.12 27.84
N THR A 79 -5.67 -6.72 26.73
CA THR A 79 -4.98 -8.00 26.60
C THR A 79 -4.23 -8.02 25.26
N THR A 80 -3.43 -9.06 25.06
CA THR A 80 -2.74 -9.26 23.78
C THR A 80 -3.71 -9.67 22.68
N TYR A 81 -3.70 -8.96 21.57
CA TYR A 81 -4.48 -9.26 20.38
C TYR A 81 -3.57 -9.59 19.19
N THR A 82 -4.04 -10.43 18.29
CA THR A 82 -3.39 -10.64 17.00
C THR A 82 -4.04 -9.76 15.96
N GLY A 83 -3.29 -8.78 15.47
CA GLY A 83 -3.69 -7.92 14.35
C GLY A 83 -3.23 -8.51 13.02
N TYR A 84 -4.08 -8.42 12.02
CA TYR A 84 -3.79 -8.79 10.63
C TYR A 84 -3.79 -7.52 9.79
N LEU A 85 -2.61 -7.16 9.32
CA LEU A 85 -2.37 -5.95 8.54
C LEU A 85 -2.10 -6.32 7.08
N SER A 86 -2.96 -5.86 6.16
CA SER A 86 -2.65 -5.82 4.73
C SER A 86 -2.24 -4.40 4.38
N TYR A 87 -1.07 -4.24 3.76
CA TYR A 87 -0.48 -2.94 3.49
C TYR A 87 0.34 -2.93 2.21
N TYR A 88 0.61 -1.74 1.72
CA TYR A 88 1.56 -1.53 0.63
C TYR A 88 2.97 -1.39 1.19
N LYS A 89 3.87 -2.24 0.67
CA LYS A 89 5.27 -2.24 1.03
C LYS A 89 6.13 -1.67 -0.09
N ASN A 90 7.12 -0.88 0.28
CA ASN A 90 8.17 -0.47 -0.64
C ASN A 90 8.99 -1.67 -1.09
N LEU A 91 9.40 -1.67 -2.35
CA LEU A 91 10.27 -2.73 -2.87
C LEU A 91 11.68 -2.53 -2.35
N GLU A 92 12.28 -3.63 -1.90
CA GLU A 92 13.69 -3.62 -1.51
C GLU A 92 14.56 -3.25 -2.73
N PRO A 93 15.49 -2.31 -2.59
CA PRO A 93 16.42 -1.96 -3.66
C PRO A 93 17.30 -3.15 -4.01
N LEU A 94 17.59 -3.31 -5.31
CA LEU A 94 18.53 -4.33 -5.76
C LEU A 94 19.94 -4.01 -5.22
N SER A 95 20.63 -5.03 -4.75
CA SER A 95 22.00 -4.92 -4.29
C SER A 95 22.83 -6.12 -4.77
N SER A 96 24.14 -5.99 -4.67
CA SER A 96 25.08 -7.10 -4.95
C SER A 96 25.05 -8.19 -3.87
N SER A 97 24.36 -7.95 -2.76
CA SER A 97 24.15 -8.96 -1.72
C SER A 97 23.22 -10.06 -2.21
N SER A 98 23.52 -11.30 -1.87
CA SER A 98 22.69 -12.45 -2.22
C SER A 98 21.25 -12.35 -1.70
N ALA A 99 21.03 -11.61 -0.61
CA ALA A 99 19.70 -11.39 -0.04
C ALA A 99 18.79 -10.52 -0.92
N ASN A 100 19.36 -9.51 -1.63
CA ASN A 100 18.63 -8.55 -2.43
C ASN A 100 19.09 -8.55 -3.90
N SER A 101 19.50 -9.71 -4.41
CA SER A 101 19.93 -9.87 -5.82
C SER A 101 18.75 -9.92 -6.80
N SER A 102 17.54 -10.10 -6.32
CA SER A 102 16.30 -10.12 -7.11
C SER A 102 15.15 -9.47 -6.35
N ASN A 103 14.20 -8.89 -7.08
CA ASN A 103 12.94 -8.42 -6.55
C ASN A 103 11.79 -8.71 -7.53
N TYR A 104 10.55 -8.43 -7.14
CA TYR A 104 9.36 -8.66 -7.94
C TYR A 104 9.45 -8.04 -9.35
N ILE A 105 9.93 -6.80 -9.45
CA ILE A 105 10.03 -6.10 -10.75
C ILE A 105 11.08 -6.76 -11.63
N LEU A 106 12.24 -7.12 -11.09
CA LEU A 106 13.27 -7.79 -11.88
C LEU A 106 12.79 -9.16 -12.41
N THR A 107 12.02 -9.89 -11.59
CA THR A 107 11.51 -11.23 -11.94
C THR A 107 10.40 -11.17 -12.98
N ASN A 108 9.43 -10.26 -12.84
CA ASN A 108 8.22 -10.23 -13.66
C ASN A 108 8.27 -9.19 -14.78
N HIS A 109 9.04 -8.11 -14.61
CA HIS A 109 9.13 -6.96 -15.52
C HIS A 109 10.58 -6.51 -15.75
N PRO A 110 11.51 -7.41 -16.16
CA PRO A 110 12.94 -7.08 -16.29
C PRO A 110 13.22 -5.94 -17.27
N GLY A 111 12.33 -5.71 -18.24
CA GLY A 111 12.44 -4.61 -19.20
C GLY A 111 12.49 -3.22 -18.56
N ILE A 112 11.87 -3.03 -17.38
CA ILE A 112 11.92 -1.76 -16.65
C ILE A 112 13.36 -1.44 -16.24
N TYR A 113 14.07 -2.41 -15.65
CA TYR A 113 15.47 -2.23 -15.27
C TYR A 113 16.38 -2.12 -16.49
N LEU A 114 16.19 -2.97 -17.50
CA LEU A 114 17.03 -3.00 -18.70
C LEU A 114 16.93 -1.65 -19.46
N TYR A 115 15.75 -1.27 -19.90
CA TYR A 115 15.60 -0.08 -20.75
C TYR A 115 15.74 1.21 -19.95
N GLY A 116 15.34 1.20 -18.67
CA GLY A 116 15.59 2.32 -17.77
C GLY A 116 17.07 2.59 -17.56
N SER A 117 17.87 1.55 -17.31
CA SER A 117 19.33 1.70 -17.16
C SER A 117 20.02 2.12 -18.45
N LEU A 118 19.64 1.56 -19.61
CA LEU A 118 20.16 1.96 -20.91
C LEU A 118 19.86 3.43 -21.23
N TYR A 119 18.62 3.86 -21.01
CA TYR A 119 18.21 5.24 -21.22
C TYR A 119 18.99 6.21 -20.31
N HIS A 120 19.10 5.91 -19.02
CA HIS A 120 19.86 6.75 -18.09
C HIS A 120 21.36 6.76 -18.39
N ALA A 121 21.95 5.60 -18.72
CA ALA A 121 23.36 5.49 -19.10
C ALA A 121 23.67 6.28 -20.37
N SER A 122 22.73 6.38 -21.31
CA SER A 122 22.89 7.14 -22.54
C SER A 122 23.15 8.63 -22.33
N ASN A 123 22.84 9.19 -21.16
CA ASN A 123 23.14 10.57 -20.82
C ASN A 123 24.63 10.80 -20.49
N PHE A 124 25.34 9.73 -20.12
CA PHE A 124 26.75 9.79 -19.73
C PHE A 124 27.69 9.21 -20.80
N ILE A 125 27.18 8.32 -21.65
CA ILE A 125 27.94 7.70 -22.74
C ILE A 125 27.79 8.55 -23.99
N GLY A 126 28.90 9.16 -24.46
CA GLY A 126 28.91 9.92 -25.70
C GLY A 126 28.78 9.03 -26.95
N GLY A 127 28.28 9.59 -28.07
CA GLY A 127 28.23 8.89 -29.37
C GLY A 127 27.02 7.98 -29.60
N ILE A 128 26.02 8.02 -28.72
CA ILE A 128 24.76 7.28 -28.89
C ILE A 128 23.82 8.09 -29.79
N ASP A 129 23.29 7.42 -30.83
CA ASP A 129 22.31 8.01 -31.74
C ASP A 129 21.05 8.49 -30.98
N PRO A 130 20.57 9.72 -31.23
CA PRO A 130 19.33 10.22 -30.65
C PRO A 130 18.11 9.31 -30.89
N GLU A 131 18.00 8.66 -32.05
CA GLU A 131 16.93 7.70 -32.34
C GLU A 131 16.99 6.49 -31.42
N GLN A 132 18.19 5.97 -31.19
CA GLN A 132 18.41 4.84 -30.28
C GLN A 132 18.00 5.19 -28.85
N LYS A 133 18.35 6.37 -28.38
CA LYS A 133 17.98 6.87 -27.07
C LYS A 133 16.46 7.01 -26.92
N GLN A 134 15.80 7.53 -27.95
CA GLN A 134 14.34 7.67 -27.97
C GLN A 134 13.65 6.31 -27.98
N ASN A 135 14.21 5.33 -28.70
CA ASN A 135 13.69 3.96 -28.71
C ASN A 135 13.79 3.31 -27.30
N TRP A 136 14.90 3.45 -26.58
CA TRP A 136 15.02 2.95 -25.21
C TRP A 136 14.01 3.60 -24.27
N LEU A 137 13.76 4.90 -24.40
CA LEU A 137 12.75 5.61 -23.63
C LEU A 137 11.35 5.03 -23.90
N GLN A 138 11.00 4.80 -25.17
CA GLN A 138 9.69 4.23 -25.53
C GLN A 138 9.52 2.81 -24.97
N MET A 139 10.57 1.96 -25.06
CA MET A 139 10.56 0.62 -24.49
C MET A 139 10.44 0.62 -22.97
N TYR A 140 11.06 1.60 -22.29
CA TYR A 140 10.94 1.78 -20.86
C TYR A 140 9.50 2.16 -20.46
N ILE A 141 8.90 3.14 -21.15
CA ILE A 141 7.51 3.56 -20.93
C ILE A 141 6.54 2.38 -21.15
N ALA A 142 6.70 1.65 -22.25
CA ALA A 142 5.87 0.48 -22.54
C ALA A 142 6.01 -0.62 -21.47
N ALA A 143 7.20 -0.80 -20.90
CA ALA A 143 7.42 -1.75 -19.80
C ALA A 143 6.72 -1.29 -18.50
N LEU A 144 6.73 0.01 -18.20
CA LEU A 144 6.00 0.59 -17.07
C LEU A 144 4.49 0.42 -17.22
N GLU A 145 3.94 0.72 -18.39
CA GLU A 145 2.51 0.57 -18.68
C GLU A 145 2.04 -0.89 -18.54
N ARG A 146 2.86 -1.86 -18.97
CA ARG A 146 2.56 -3.29 -18.76
C ARG A 146 2.53 -3.65 -17.28
N CYS A 147 3.47 -3.14 -16.49
CA CYS A 147 3.50 -3.37 -15.06
C CYS A 147 2.25 -2.79 -14.37
N GLU A 148 1.88 -1.56 -14.72
CA GLU A 148 0.68 -0.91 -14.19
C GLU A 148 -0.62 -1.63 -14.59
N ASN A 149 -0.72 -2.10 -15.83
CA ASN A 149 -1.89 -2.85 -16.29
C ASN A 149 -2.00 -4.20 -15.61
N ASN A 150 -0.90 -4.91 -15.36
CA ASN A 150 -0.91 -6.15 -14.60
C ASN A 150 -1.35 -5.91 -13.15
N ASP A 151 -0.85 -4.86 -12.49
CA ASP A 151 -1.27 -4.51 -11.13
C ASP A 151 -2.76 -4.16 -11.05
N LYS A 152 -3.28 -3.44 -12.05
CA LYS A 152 -4.73 -3.18 -12.16
C LYS A 152 -5.53 -4.48 -12.34
N GLN A 153 -5.08 -5.41 -13.18
CA GLN A 153 -5.76 -6.68 -13.37
C GLN A 153 -5.78 -7.53 -12.09
N ASP A 154 -4.66 -7.61 -11.39
CA ASP A 154 -4.56 -8.34 -10.14
C ASP A 154 -5.48 -7.74 -9.04
N ASN A 155 -5.54 -6.42 -8.96
CA ASN A 155 -6.39 -5.72 -7.99
C ASN A 155 -7.90 -5.88 -8.28
N TYR A 156 -8.29 -6.01 -9.54
CA TYR A 156 -9.70 -6.17 -9.93
C TYR A 156 -10.12 -7.62 -10.19
N GLY A 157 -9.22 -8.61 -9.96
CA GLY A 157 -9.54 -10.02 -10.11
C GLY A 157 -10.01 -10.42 -11.50
N GLY A 158 -9.58 -9.68 -12.56
CA GLY A 158 -9.97 -9.95 -13.94
C GLY A 158 -11.44 -9.68 -14.27
N ALA A 159 -12.25 -9.22 -13.32
CA ALA A 159 -13.61 -8.78 -13.62
C ALA A 159 -13.55 -7.49 -14.45
N PRO A 160 -14.19 -7.42 -15.62
CA PRO A 160 -14.30 -6.16 -16.34
C PRO A 160 -14.96 -5.13 -15.42
N VAL A 161 -14.36 -3.94 -15.30
CA VAL A 161 -14.99 -2.82 -14.62
C VAL A 161 -16.20 -2.42 -15.46
N VAL A 162 -17.33 -3.06 -15.18
CA VAL A 162 -18.60 -2.64 -15.78
C VAL A 162 -18.97 -1.36 -15.06
N GLN A 163 -18.85 -0.26 -15.77
CA GLN A 163 -19.39 1.01 -15.33
C GLN A 163 -20.88 0.78 -15.07
N ARG A 164 -21.31 0.89 -13.82
CA ARG A 164 -22.73 0.81 -13.48
C ARG A 164 -23.44 1.96 -14.20
N THR A 165 -24.08 1.64 -15.30
CA THR A 165 -24.95 2.56 -16.06
C THR A 165 -26.36 2.66 -15.47
N ASP A 166 -26.63 1.92 -14.40
CA ASP A 166 -27.94 1.85 -13.74
C ASP A 166 -28.18 2.93 -12.68
N VAL A 167 -27.21 3.85 -12.46
CA VAL A 167 -27.50 5.11 -11.77
C VAL A 167 -28.06 6.13 -12.78
N GLN A 168 -29.10 5.75 -13.50
CA GLN A 168 -30.05 6.73 -13.96
C GLN A 168 -30.78 7.20 -12.70
N THR A 169 -30.37 8.33 -12.19
CA THR A 169 -31.18 9.14 -11.28
C THR A 169 -32.50 9.43 -12.02
N ASP A 170 -33.49 8.63 -11.70
CA ASP A 170 -34.86 8.91 -12.14
C ASP A 170 -35.32 10.16 -11.40
N LEU A 171 -35.00 11.32 -11.96
CA LEU A 171 -35.46 12.64 -11.51
C LEU A 171 -36.96 12.86 -11.75
N SER A 172 -37.68 11.83 -12.18
CA SER A 172 -39.14 11.91 -12.43
C SER A 172 -39.94 12.11 -11.14
N PHE A 173 -39.39 11.77 -9.96
CA PHE A 173 -40.04 11.95 -8.67
C PHE A 173 -40.16 13.40 -8.18
N TYR A 174 -39.42 14.35 -8.75
CA TYR A 174 -39.46 15.77 -8.34
C TYR A 174 -40.30 16.67 -9.22
N ARG A 175 -41.08 16.10 -10.18
CA ARG A 175 -41.97 16.87 -11.07
C ARG A 175 -43.44 16.56 -10.82
N ARG A 176 -43.89 16.70 -9.58
CA ARG A 176 -45.33 16.85 -9.25
C ARG A 176 -45.48 17.77 -8.08
N LYS A 177 -45.56 19.08 -8.36
CA LYS A 177 -46.52 20.03 -7.79
C LYS A 177 -46.58 21.23 -8.72
#